data_2dcf17fec4adf631dd1b8eaad19f4b97
#
_entry.id   2dcf17fec4adf631dd1b8eaad19f4b97
#
_cell.length_a   1.000
_cell.length_b   1.000
_cell.length_c   1.000
_cell.angle_alpha   90.00
_cell.angle_beta   90.00
_cell.angle_gamma   90.00
#
_symmetry.space_group_name_H-M   'P 1'
#
loop_
_entity.id
_entity.type
_entity.pdbx_description
1 polymer ?
#
loop_
_entity_poly.entity_id
_entity_poly.type
_entity_poly.pdbx_seq_one_letter_code
_entity_poly.pdbx_strand_id
1 'polypeptide(L)'
;MRSFIFTVGFWWISILYVLMAALLTLVPGSAGVRWAVKRYSKRMVQLMKLVGIQPEARGRERLPPAPFIIAPKHSSYGDGFLMYVQFDDVAFVTGDHLEKFPLVPKVLDKLGAIVIDNCGGPEARRDLAASFARAAEAKRCVLIYPEGHLCKVGEHKRFRAGVWHMQEASGWPVVPIATSLGLRWQQEDYAKFPGPAVIEFLDPIMPGLGKDEFLDKLGDAIRTNTDRLIEEGGAWDVAHGVVRPISDPAPEAVGSASADTGTSQ
;
A
#
# COMPACT_ATOMS: atom_id res chain seq x y z
N MET A 1 19.04 19.04 5.31
CA MET A 1 18.11 19.64 6.30
C MET A 1 16.69 19.07 6.24
N ARG A 2 16.01 19.01 5.08
CA ARG A 2 14.65 18.48 4.93
C ARG A 2 14.48 17.06 5.46
N SER A 3 15.36 16.13 5.06
CA SER A 3 15.31 14.73 5.49
C SER A 3 15.49 14.57 6.99
N PHE A 4 16.35 15.37 7.61
CA PHE A 4 16.53 15.39 9.05
C PHE A 4 15.24 15.82 9.77
N ILE A 5 14.66 16.95 9.35
CA ILE A 5 13.36 17.43 9.90
C ILE A 5 12.29 16.36 9.75
N PHE A 6 12.24 15.72 8.57
CA PHE A 6 11.28 14.63 8.33
C PHE A 6 11.51 13.46 9.29
N THR A 7 12.75 13.01 9.46
CA THR A 7 13.06 11.85 10.30
C THR A 7 12.75 12.12 11.77
N VAL A 8 13.15 13.28 12.28
CA VAL A 8 12.82 13.67 13.66
C VAL A 8 11.30 13.78 13.86
N GLY A 9 10.61 14.46 12.94
CA GLY A 9 9.16 14.60 12.98
C GLY A 9 8.44 13.26 12.85
N PHE A 10 8.91 12.37 11.97
CA PHE A 10 8.38 11.02 11.78
C PHE A 10 8.41 10.21 13.09
N TRP A 11 9.58 10.12 13.73
CA TRP A 11 9.72 9.36 14.97
C TRP A 11 8.93 9.98 16.12
N TRP A 12 8.96 11.30 16.25
CA TRP A 12 8.21 11.99 17.30
C TRP A 12 6.70 11.76 17.17
N ILE A 13 6.15 11.97 15.97
CA ILE A 13 4.73 11.76 15.69
C ILE A 13 4.37 10.28 15.85
N SER A 14 5.23 9.36 15.37
CA SER A 14 4.98 7.91 15.46
C SER A 14 4.90 7.45 16.91
N ILE A 15 5.88 7.81 17.73
CA ILE A 15 5.89 7.43 19.17
C ILE A 15 4.64 7.96 19.86
N LEU A 16 4.33 9.25 19.67
CA LEU A 16 3.16 9.88 20.28
C LEU A 16 1.85 9.15 19.92
N TYR A 17 1.63 8.90 18.63
CA TYR A 17 0.38 8.31 18.18
C TYR A 17 0.29 6.81 18.41
N VAL A 18 1.40 6.07 18.41
CA VAL A 18 1.42 4.65 18.78
C VAL A 18 1.08 4.49 20.27
N LEU A 19 1.67 5.29 21.13
CA LEU A 19 1.33 5.28 22.56
C LEU A 19 -0.13 5.68 22.80
N MET A 20 -0.59 6.73 22.14
CA MET A 20 -1.99 7.16 22.22
C MET A 20 -2.95 6.08 21.74
N ALA A 21 -2.70 5.46 20.58
CA ALA A 21 -3.52 4.37 20.07
C ALA A 21 -3.53 3.17 21.02
N ALA A 22 -2.36 2.83 21.60
CA ALA A 22 -2.24 1.76 22.59
C ALA A 22 -3.08 2.05 23.85
N LEU A 23 -3.04 3.25 24.38
CA LEU A 23 -3.89 3.65 25.52
C LEU A 23 -5.37 3.56 25.17
N LEU A 24 -5.75 3.97 23.95
CA LEU A 24 -7.14 3.89 23.48
C LEU A 24 -7.62 2.45 23.25
N THR A 25 -6.72 1.46 23.21
CA THR A 25 -7.15 0.05 23.19
C THR A 25 -7.80 -0.39 24.53
N LEU A 26 -7.55 0.32 25.63
CA LEU A 26 -8.16 0.07 26.93
C LEU A 26 -9.61 0.56 27.00
N VAL A 27 -10.01 1.45 26.10
CA VAL A 27 -11.39 1.97 26.02
C VAL A 27 -12.26 1.01 25.20
N PRO A 28 -13.49 0.71 25.62
CA PRO A 28 -14.41 -0.11 24.84
C PRO A 28 -14.67 0.44 23.43
N GLY A 29 -14.85 -0.44 22.44
CA GLY A 29 -15.08 -0.08 21.06
C GLY A 29 -13.81 0.23 20.27
N SER A 30 -13.95 0.58 18.99
CA SER A 30 -12.85 0.82 18.04
C SER A 30 -12.72 2.29 17.61
N ALA A 31 -13.72 3.12 17.92
CA ALA A 31 -13.79 4.50 17.42
C ALA A 31 -12.58 5.36 17.83
N GLY A 32 -12.12 5.24 19.06
CA GLY A 32 -10.96 5.98 19.56
C GLY A 32 -9.67 5.60 18.83
N VAL A 33 -9.44 4.31 18.63
CA VAL A 33 -8.25 3.81 17.90
C VAL A 33 -8.31 4.23 16.43
N ARG A 34 -9.46 4.10 15.77
CA ARG A 34 -9.65 4.56 14.37
C ARG A 34 -9.39 6.07 14.23
N TRP A 35 -9.91 6.86 15.16
CA TRP A 35 -9.65 8.29 15.20
C TRP A 35 -8.15 8.60 15.34
N ALA A 36 -7.46 7.92 16.26
CA ALA A 36 -6.03 8.12 16.49
C ALA A 36 -5.20 7.80 15.25
N VAL A 37 -5.47 6.65 14.59
CA VAL A 37 -4.75 6.24 13.38
C VAL A 37 -5.07 7.16 12.20
N LYS A 38 -6.33 7.61 12.04
CA LYS A 38 -6.69 8.61 11.03
C LYS A 38 -5.95 9.93 11.27
N ARG A 39 -5.87 10.36 12.54
CA ARG A 39 -5.16 11.58 12.92
C ARG A 39 -3.65 11.45 12.70
N TYR A 40 -3.08 10.30 13.04
CA TYR A 40 -1.69 9.95 12.75
C TYR A 40 -1.37 10.08 11.26
N SER A 41 -2.16 9.44 10.41
CA SER A 41 -1.98 9.50 8.96
C SER A 41 -2.09 10.93 8.43
N LYS A 42 -3.04 11.74 8.92
CA LYS A 42 -3.14 13.16 8.58
C LYS A 42 -1.89 13.96 8.99
N ARG A 43 -1.31 13.68 10.18
CA ARG A 43 -0.07 14.33 10.63
C ARG A 43 1.13 13.93 9.79
N MET A 44 1.21 12.67 9.36
CA MET A 44 2.25 12.22 8.44
C MET A 44 2.16 12.92 7.07
N VAL A 45 0.97 13.09 6.53
CA VAL A 45 0.75 13.85 5.29
C VAL A 45 1.12 15.33 5.48
N GLN A 46 0.84 15.93 6.64
CA GLN A 46 1.28 17.29 6.94
C GLN A 46 2.81 17.40 7.03
N LEU A 47 3.47 16.40 7.63
CA LEU A 47 4.93 16.33 7.69
C LEU A 47 5.55 16.18 6.29
N MET A 48 4.96 15.38 5.41
CA MET A 48 5.36 15.30 4.00
C MET A 48 5.32 16.68 3.34
N LYS A 49 4.21 17.41 3.51
CA LYS A 49 4.06 18.77 2.96
C LYS A 49 5.09 19.75 3.52
N LEU A 50 5.41 19.66 4.81
CA LEU A 50 6.41 20.52 5.46
C LEU A 50 7.80 20.37 4.82
N VAL A 51 8.17 19.18 4.37
CA VAL A 51 9.46 18.92 3.72
C VAL A 51 9.41 19.07 2.19
N GLY A 52 8.28 19.53 1.64
CA GLY A 52 8.12 19.86 0.23
C GLY A 52 7.59 18.72 -0.63
N ILE A 53 7.21 17.58 -0.05
CA ILE A 53 6.44 16.55 -0.76
C ILE A 53 5.01 17.06 -0.91
N GLN A 54 4.45 16.99 -2.11
CA GLN A 54 3.13 17.54 -2.44
C GLN A 54 2.16 16.39 -2.78
N PRO A 55 1.46 15.81 -1.79
CA PRO A 55 0.48 14.76 -2.03
C PRO A 55 -0.70 15.29 -2.85
N GLU A 56 -1.01 14.57 -3.92
CA GLU A 56 -2.11 14.85 -4.84
C GLU A 56 -2.92 13.58 -5.08
N ALA A 57 -4.25 13.68 -5.10
CA ALA A 57 -5.16 12.58 -5.44
C ALA A 57 -5.93 12.92 -6.72
N ARG A 58 -5.85 12.02 -7.71
CA ARG A 58 -6.53 12.13 -9.01
C ARG A 58 -7.51 10.99 -9.21
N GLY A 59 -8.56 11.18 -10.01
CA GLY A 59 -9.48 10.12 -10.43
C GLY A 59 -10.45 9.65 -9.34
N ARG A 60 -10.67 10.41 -8.27
CA ARG A 60 -11.60 10.02 -7.19
C ARG A 60 -13.05 9.86 -7.67
N GLU A 61 -13.42 10.54 -8.72
CA GLU A 61 -14.73 10.45 -9.38
C GLU A 61 -15.00 9.08 -10.01
N ARG A 62 -13.96 8.26 -10.20
CA ARG A 62 -14.06 6.88 -10.72
C ARG A 62 -14.42 5.85 -9.65
N LEU A 63 -14.39 6.26 -8.36
CA LEU A 63 -14.66 5.33 -7.27
C LEU A 63 -16.10 4.81 -7.35
N PRO A 64 -16.31 3.50 -7.29
CA PRO A 64 -17.65 2.93 -7.22
C PRO A 64 -18.28 3.19 -5.84
N PRO A 65 -19.60 3.00 -5.70
CA PRO A 65 -20.22 2.95 -4.38
C PRO A 65 -19.54 1.90 -3.49
N ALA A 66 -19.31 2.26 -2.20
CA ALA A 66 -18.78 1.31 -1.24
C ALA A 66 -19.78 0.17 -0.93
N PRO A 67 -19.31 -1.04 -0.62
CA PRO A 67 -17.92 -1.43 -0.41
C PRO A 67 -17.18 -1.86 -1.69
N PHE A 68 -15.86 -1.68 -1.69
CA PHE A 68 -14.96 -2.14 -2.77
C PHE A 68 -13.57 -2.49 -2.23
N ILE A 69 -12.78 -3.19 -3.04
CA ILE A 69 -11.39 -3.55 -2.74
C ILE A 69 -10.47 -2.49 -3.34
N ILE A 70 -9.51 -2.02 -2.57
CA ILE A 70 -8.53 -0.99 -2.94
C ILE A 70 -7.21 -1.69 -3.17
N ALA A 71 -6.67 -1.62 -4.39
CA ALA A 71 -5.47 -2.33 -4.81
C ALA A 71 -4.38 -1.34 -5.29
N PRO A 72 -3.62 -0.70 -4.38
CA PRO A 72 -2.59 0.27 -4.78
C PRO A 72 -1.24 -0.39 -5.08
N LYS A 73 -0.45 0.29 -5.92
CA LYS A 73 1.00 0.10 -6.01
C LYS A 73 1.65 0.33 -4.64
N HIS A 74 2.68 -0.45 -4.31
CA HIS A 74 3.41 -0.31 -3.06
C HIS A 74 4.88 0.03 -3.32
N SER A 75 5.25 1.30 -3.23
CA SER A 75 6.61 1.78 -3.55
C SER A 75 7.21 2.71 -2.49
N SER A 76 6.49 2.97 -1.40
CA SER A 76 6.93 3.85 -0.32
C SER A 76 6.38 3.43 1.03
N TYR A 77 7.16 3.61 2.10
CA TYR A 77 6.64 3.50 3.47
C TYR A 77 5.49 4.48 3.77
N GLY A 78 5.37 5.54 2.97
CA GLY A 78 4.31 6.54 3.09
C GLY A 78 2.98 6.14 2.47
N ASP A 79 2.95 5.09 1.62
CA ASP A 79 1.74 4.71 0.87
C ASP A 79 0.54 4.45 1.79
N GLY A 80 0.77 3.74 2.90
CA GLY A 80 -0.28 3.47 3.88
C GLY A 80 -0.92 4.74 4.44
N PHE A 81 -0.12 5.75 4.74
CA PHE A 81 -0.65 7.03 5.26
C PHE A 81 -1.45 7.77 4.19
N LEU A 82 -0.94 7.82 2.96
CA LEU A 82 -1.66 8.47 1.86
C LEU A 82 -2.97 7.75 1.54
N MET A 83 -2.98 6.42 1.52
CA MET A 83 -4.20 5.64 1.30
C MET A 83 -5.19 5.84 2.45
N TYR A 84 -4.74 5.73 3.70
CA TYR A 84 -5.63 5.79 4.86
C TYR A 84 -6.34 7.14 5.00
N VAL A 85 -5.72 8.25 4.55
CA VAL A 85 -6.38 9.58 4.60
C VAL A 85 -7.48 9.74 3.53
N GLN A 86 -7.47 8.92 2.48
CA GLN A 86 -8.45 9.01 1.39
C GLN A 86 -9.84 8.47 1.77
N PHE A 87 -9.93 7.59 2.76
CA PHE A 87 -11.15 6.88 3.13
C PHE A 87 -11.49 7.12 4.59
N ASP A 88 -12.78 7.16 4.93
CA ASP A 88 -13.20 7.39 6.31
C ASP A 88 -13.06 6.12 7.16
N ASP A 89 -13.40 4.97 6.60
CA ASP A 89 -13.23 3.67 7.25
C ASP A 89 -12.75 2.63 6.22
N VAL A 90 -11.57 2.09 6.46
CA VAL A 90 -10.95 1.07 5.62
C VAL A 90 -10.34 -0.01 6.50
N ALA A 91 -10.61 -1.28 6.19
CA ALA A 91 -9.83 -2.39 6.69
C ALA A 91 -8.61 -2.58 5.78
N PHE A 92 -7.44 -2.80 6.35
CA PHE A 92 -6.24 -3.00 5.53
C PHE A 92 -5.63 -4.37 5.80
N VAL A 93 -5.08 -4.95 4.75
CA VAL A 93 -4.32 -6.19 4.81
C VAL A 93 -2.87 -5.85 5.13
N THR A 94 -2.31 -6.51 6.14
CA THR A 94 -0.92 -6.33 6.55
C THR A 94 -0.26 -7.68 6.85
N GLY A 95 1.07 -7.71 6.80
CA GLY A 95 1.81 -8.89 7.21
C GLY A 95 1.96 -9.00 8.73
N ASP A 96 2.21 -10.20 9.21
CA ASP A 96 2.44 -10.57 10.61
C ASP A 96 3.65 -9.87 11.25
N HIS A 97 4.57 -9.35 10.44
CA HIS A 97 5.75 -8.63 10.93
C HIS A 97 5.41 -7.42 11.82
N LEU A 98 4.22 -6.82 11.66
CA LEU A 98 3.77 -5.72 12.51
C LEU A 98 3.37 -6.22 13.91
N GLU A 99 2.99 -7.48 14.07
CA GLU A 99 2.65 -8.07 15.36
C GLU A 99 3.85 -8.22 16.29
N LYS A 100 5.08 -8.17 15.76
CA LYS A 100 6.33 -8.22 16.53
C LYS A 100 6.57 -6.97 17.38
N PHE A 101 5.88 -5.86 17.05
CA PHE A 101 6.01 -4.62 17.81
C PHE A 101 5.07 -4.65 19.04
N PRO A 102 5.57 -4.36 20.25
CA PRO A 102 4.72 -4.33 21.43
C PRO A 102 3.57 -3.33 21.25
N LEU A 103 2.38 -3.67 21.74
CA LEU A 103 1.14 -2.88 21.69
C LEU A 103 0.45 -2.83 20.29
N VAL A 104 1.17 -3.06 19.21
CA VAL A 104 0.63 -3.00 17.85
C VAL A 104 -0.45 -4.07 17.59
N PRO A 105 -0.33 -5.33 18.05
CA PRO A 105 -1.38 -6.34 17.80
C PRO A 105 -2.77 -5.91 18.28
N LYS A 106 -2.86 -5.32 19.48
CA LYS A 106 -4.14 -4.82 20.03
C LYS A 106 -4.71 -3.65 19.21
N VAL A 107 -3.84 -2.81 18.67
CA VAL A 107 -4.25 -1.71 17.77
C VAL A 107 -4.77 -2.27 16.45
N LEU A 108 -4.08 -3.26 15.85
CA LEU A 108 -4.50 -3.92 14.62
C LEU A 108 -5.87 -4.61 14.78
N ASP A 109 -6.07 -5.33 15.87
CA ASP A 109 -7.35 -5.97 16.20
C ASP A 109 -8.48 -4.93 16.31
N LYS A 110 -8.29 -3.86 17.08
CA LYS A 110 -9.27 -2.77 17.21
C LYS A 110 -9.56 -2.04 15.89
N LEU A 111 -8.58 -1.96 14.98
CA LEU A 111 -8.77 -1.41 13.64
C LEU A 111 -9.54 -2.38 12.73
N GLY A 112 -9.64 -3.66 13.10
CA GLY A 112 -10.12 -4.72 12.24
C GLY A 112 -9.21 -4.88 11.01
N ALA A 113 -7.89 -4.79 11.24
CA ALA A 113 -6.90 -5.10 10.23
C ALA A 113 -6.91 -6.60 9.91
N ILE A 114 -6.60 -6.93 8.68
CA ILE A 114 -6.48 -8.30 8.20
C ILE A 114 -5.01 -8.66 8.22
N VAL A 115 -4.58 -9.35 9.27
CA VAL A 115 -3.18 -9.80 9.40
C VAL A 115 -3.02 -11.13 8.69
N ILE A 116 -2.00 -11.22 7.82
CA ILE A 116 -1.70 -12.45 7.07
C ILE A 116 -0.26 -12.85 7.28
N ASP A 117 -0.04 -14.16 7.33
CA ASP A 117 1.31 -14.72 7.25
C ASP A 117 1.87 -14.52 5.84
N ASN A 118 2.98 -13.78 5.74
CA ASN A 118 3.66 -13.49 4.49
C ASN A 118 4.34 -14.73 3.86
N CYS A 119 4.60 -15.78 4.65
CA CYS A 119 5.15 -17.03 4.14
C CYS A 119 4.17 -17.78 3.23
N GLY A 120 2.87 -17.42 3.30
CA GLY A 120 1.83 -18.02 2.47
C GLY A 120 1.44 -19.42 2.97
N GLY A 121 0.65 -20.11 2.16
CA GLY A 121 0.19 -21.47 2.46
C GLY A 121 -1.34 -21.56 2.59
N PRO A 122 -1.87 -22.78 2.80
CA PRO A 122 -3.32 -22.97 2.92
C PRO A 122 -3.94 -22.31 4.15
N GLU A 123 -3.19 -22.22 5.26
CA GLU A 123 -3.66 -21.59 6.49
C GLU A 123 -3.76 -20.07 6.33
N ALA A 124 -2.71 -19.41 5.84
CA ALA A 124 -2.73 -17.98 5.56
C ALA A 124 -3.87 -17.58 4.62
N ARG A 125 -4.23 -18.44 3.67
CA ARG A 125 -5.38 -18.22 2.78
C ARG A 125 -6.72 -18.32 3.50
N ARG A 126 -6.87 -19.27 4.44
CA ARG A 126 -8.09 -19.41 5.25
C ARG A 126 -8.26 -18.22 6.19
N ASP A 127 -7.18 -17.78 6.83
CA ASP A 127 -7.18 -16.63 7.74
C ASP A 127 -7.51 -15.33 7.02
N LEU A 128 -6.95 -15.16 5.81
CA LEU A 128 -7.31 -14.04 4.93
C LEU A 128 -8.80 -14.07 4.60
N ALA A 129 -9.34 -15.22 4.18
CA ALA A 129 -10.74 -15.35 3.82
C ALA A 129 -11.69 -15.08 5.00
N ALA A 130 -11.38 -15.64 6.19
CA ALA A 130 -12.17 -15.44 7.40
C ALA A 130 -12.14 -13.97 7.88
N SER A 131 -10.96 -13.34 7.83
CA SER A 131 -10.80 -11.94 8.22
C SER A 131 -11.44 -10.98 7.23
N PHE A 132 -11.36 -11.32 5.94
CA PHE A 132 -12.06 -10.58 4.89
C PHE A 132 -13.58 -10.67 5.04
N ALA A 133 -14.12 -11.85 5.37
CA ALA A 133 -15.55 -12.02 5.59
C ALA A 133 -16.09 -11.07 6.68
N ARG A 134 -15.35 -10.88 7.77
CA ARG A 134 -15.72 -9.91 8.83
C ARG A 134 -15.75 -8.46 8.33
N ALA A 135 -14.80 -8.07 7.49
CA ALA A 135 -14.80 -6.73 6.87
C ALA A 135 -15.97 -6.58 5.89
N ALA A 136 -16.29 -7.65 5.15
CA ALA A 136 -17.40 -7.71 4.22
C ALA A 136 -18.76 -7.56 4.91
N GLU A 137 -18.98 -8.28 6.01
CA GLU A 137 -20.18 -8.15 6.84
C GLU A 137 -20.36 -6.71 7.35
N ALA A 138 -19.26 -6.07 7.73
CA ALA A 138 -19.26 -4.67 8.18
C ALA A 138 -19.37 -3.66 7.02
N LYS A 139 -19.44 -4.11 5.76
CA LYS A 139 -19.47 -3.27 4.54
C LYS A 139 -18.34 -2.23 4.48
N ARG A 140 -17.16 -2.61 4.96
CA ARG A 140 -15.96 -1.76 4.94
C ARG A 140 -15.16 -2.02 3.67
N CYS A 141 -14.68 -0.97 3.03
CA CYS A 141 -13.68 -1.12 1.98
C CYS A 141 -12.43 -1.82 2.52
N VAL A 142 -11.77 -2.62 1.70
CA VAL A 142 -10.56 -3.36 2.09
C VAL A 142 -9.39 -2.93 1.22
N LEU A 143 -8.29 -2.53 1.85
CA LEU A 143 -7.05 -2.15 1.17
C LEU A 143 -6.07 -3.32 1.23
N ILE A 144 -5.61 -3.74 0.06
CA ILE A 144 -4.60 -4.78 -0.10
C ILE A 144 -3.57 -4.37 -1.14
N TYR A 145 -2.28 -4.49 -0.80
CA TYR A 145 -1.20 -4.29 -1.76
C TYR A 145 -0.97 -5.58 -2.55
N PRO A 146 -1.33 -5.63 -3.86
CA PRO A 146 -1.33 -6.88 -4.63
C PRO A 146 0.08 -7.45 -4.85
N GLU A 147 1.12 -6.65 -4.73
CA GLU A 147 2.53 -7.08 -4.80
C GLU A 147 2.95 -7.87 -3.55
N GLY A 148 2.30 -7.65 -2.42
CA GLY A 148 2.62 -8.28 -1.14
C GLY A 148 3.95 -7.84 -0.51
N HIS A 149 4.70 -6.98 -1.18
CA HIS A 149 5.97 -6.40 -0.72
C HIS A 149 6.10 -4.97 -1.20
N LEU A 150 6.93 -4.20 -0.50
CA LEU A 150 7.36 -2.90 -0.97
C LEU A 150 8.33 -3.07 -2.14
N CYS A 151 8.12 -2.34 -3.23
CA CYS A 151 8.92 -2.38 -4.45
C CYS A 151 9.73 -1.11 -4.62
N LYS A 152 10.89 -1.19 -5.25
CA LYS A 152 11.65 0.00 -5.67
C LYS A 152 10.89 0.76 -6.76
N VAL A 153 11.24 2.02 -6.94
CA VAL A 153 10.69 2.84 -8.03
C VAL A 153 11.06 2.22 -9.36
N GLY A 154 10.07 2.04 -10.24
CA GLY A 154 10.25 1.37 -11.54
C GLY A 154 10.30 -0.17 -11.47
N GLU A 155 10.32 -0.76 -10.28
CA GLU A 155 10.27 -2.21 -10.14
C GLU A 155 8.82 -2.72 -10.26
N HIS A 156 8.63 -3.77 -11.04
CA HIS A 156 7.36 -4.45 -11.21
C HIS A 156 7.47 -5.91 -10.76
N LYS A 157 6.69 -6.27 -9.75
CA LYS A 157 6.57 -7.66 -9.28
C LYS A 157 5.28 -8.29 -9.77
N ARG A 158 5.26 -9.62 -9.79
CA ARG A 158 4.05 -10.38 -10.08
C ARG A 158 3.05 -10.17 -8.95
N PHE A 159 1.79 -9.91 -9.29
CA PHE A 159 0.73 -9.75 -8.32
C PHE A 159 0.29 -11.08 -7.73
N ARG A 160 -0.01 -11.08 -6.44
CA ARG A 160 -0.52 -12.24 -5.70
C ARG A 160 -2.01 -12.42 -5.95
N ALA A 161 -2.45 -13.66 -6.05
CA ALA A 161 -3.85 -13.99 -6.31
C ALA A 161 -4.83 -13.66 -5.16
N GLY A 162 -4.32 -13.22 -3.99
CA GLY A 162 -5.16 -12.88 -2.85
C GLY A 162 -6.25 -11.86 -3.16
N VAL A 163 -5.93 -10.84 -3.96
CA VAL A 163 -6.88 -9.81 -4.37
C VAL A 163 -8.00 -10.38 -5.25
N TRP A 164 -7.70 -11.32 -6.15
CA TRP A 164 -8.69 -12.01 -6.96
C TRP A 164 -9.61 -12.87 -6.10
N HIS A 165 -9.05 -13.65 -5.18
CA HIS A 165 -9.86 -14.46 -4.25
C HIS A 165 -10.80 -13.62 -3.41
N MET A 166 -10.38 -12.42 -3.00
CA MET A 166 -11.25 -11.49 -2.27
C MET A 166 -12.38 -10.97 -3.16
N GLN A 167 -12.11 -10.65 -4.44
CA GLN A 167 -13.14 -10.24 -5.39
C GLN A 167 -14.16 -11.36 -5.63
N GLU A 168 -13.71 -12.58 -5.89
CA GLU A 168 -14.59 -13.74 -6.11
C GLU A 168 -15.48 -14.03 -4.90
N ALA A 169 -14.91 -13.96 -3.69
CA ALA A 169 -15.67 -14.22 -2.47
C ALA A 169 -16.70 -13.16 -2.14
N SER A 170 -16.50 -11.91 -2.57
CA SER A 170 -17.37 -10.79 -2.22
C SER A 170 -18.28 -10.30 -3.35
N GLY A 171 -17.87 -10.52 -4.58
CA GLY A 171 -18.49 -9.87 -5.74
C GLY A 171 -18.25 -8.35 -5.82
N TRP A 172 -17.26 -7.84 -5.08
CA TRP A 172 -16.97 -6.40 -5.06
C TRP A 172 -16.05 -5.97 -6.19
N PRO A 173 -16.21 -4.73 -6.70
CA PRO A 173 -15.24 -4.18 -7.64
C PRO A 173 -13.88 -4.00 -6.98
N VAL A 174 -12.80 -4.14 -7.76
CA VAL A 174 -11.43 -3.82 -7.37
C VAL A 174 -11.02 -2.51 -8.01
N VAL A 175 -10.57 -1.55 -7.21
CA VAL A 175 -10.08 -0.25 -7.67
C VAL A 175 -8.55 -0.29 -7.70
N PRO A 176 -7.92 -0.35 -8.88
CA PRO A 176 -6.49 -0.22 -9.01
C PRO A 176 -6.05 1.20 -8.70
N ILE A 177 -4.88 1.37 -8.07
CA ILE A 177 -4.32 2.71 -7.79
C ILE A 177 -2.84 2.73 -8.16
N ALA A 178 -2.48 3.70 -9.00
CA ALA A 178 -1.10 4.02 -9.31
C ALA A 178 -0.55 5.07 -8.35
N THR A 179 0.76 5.08 -8.08
CA THR A 179 1.40 6.09 -7.23
C THR A 179 2.82 6.42 -7.68
N SER A 180 3.21 7.69 -7.51
CA SER A 180 4.58 8.16 -7.66
C SER A 180 5.26 8.54 -6.33
N LEU A 181 4.67 8.19 -5.18
CA LEU A 181 5.23 8.56 -3.87
C LEU A 181 6.65 8.03 -3.66
N GLY A 182 6.97 6.85 -4.23
CA GLY A 182 8.31 6.27 -4.18
C GLY A 182 9.41 7.23 -4.69
N LEU A 183 9.10 8.14 -5.63
CA LEU A 183 10.03 9.18 -6.08
C LEU A 183 10.43 10.17 -4.97
N ARG A 184 9.58 10.36 -3.98
CA ARG A 184 9.73 11.38 -2.93
C ARG A 184 10.17 10.79 -1.61
N TRP A 185 9.71 9.59 -1.29
CA TRP A 185 10.04 8.85 -0.09
C TRP A 185 10.33 7.38 -0.45
N GLN A 186 11.57 7.12 -0.85
CA GLN A 186 12.03 5.78 -1.22
C GLN A 186 12.15 4.87 -0.01
N GLN A 187 12.15 3.56 -0.25
CA GLN A 187 12.15 2.53 0.77
C GLN A 187 13.40 2.58 1.66
N GLU A 188 14.56 2.59 1.07
CA GLU A 188 15.85 2.43 1.77
C GLU A 188 16.65 3.72 1.88
N ASP A 189 16.08 4.85 1.41
CA ASP A 189 16.78 6.12 1.37
C ASP A 189 16.37 7.03 2.53
N TYR A 190 17.37 7.52 3.25
CA TYR A 190 17.17 8.59 4.23
C TYR A 190 16.65 9.87 3.56
N ALA A 191 17.06 10.12 2.32
CA ALA A 191 16.71 11.34 1.61
C ALA A 191 15.21 11.43 1.30
N LYS A 192 14.68 12.64 1.47
CA LYS A 192 13.32 12.99 1.07
C LYS A 192 13.39 14.09 0.02
N PHE A 193 12.71 13.83 -1.11
CA PHE A 193 12.77 14.70 -2.28
C PHE A 193 11.49 15.52 -2.39
N PRO A 194 11.58 16.84 -2.64
CA PRO A 194 10.40 17.68 -2.84
C PRO A 194 9.71 17.33 -4.16
N GLY A 195 8.45 17.73 -4.30
CA GLY A 195 7.69 17.64 -5.55
C GLY A 195 6.41 16.84 -5.42
N PRO A 196 5.67 16.69 -6.53
CA PRO A 196 4.39 16.01 -6.53
C PRO A 196 4.53 14.54 -6.19
N ALA A 197 3.63 14.05 -5.32
CA ALA A 197 3.46 12.66 -4.94
C ALA A 197 2.02 12.28 -5.27
N VAL A 198 1.82 11.79 -6.49
CA VAL A 198 0.49 11.52 -7.02
C VAL A 198 0.03 10.13 -6.62
N ILE A 199 -1.24 10.02 -6.22
CA ILE A 199 -2.02 8.79 -6.19
C ILE A 199 -3.16 8.94 -7.17
N GLU A 200 -3.33 7.97 -8.07
CA GLU A 200 -4.35 8.02 -9.09
C GLU A 200 -5.26 6.79 -9.00
N PHE A 201 -6.54 7.06 -8.77
CA PHE A 201 -7.60 6.06 -8.78
C PHE A 201 -7.94 5.75 -10.24
N LEU A 202 -7.83 4.47 -10.61
CA LEU A 202 -8.09 3.99 -11.96
C LEU A 202 -9.49 3.38 -12.07
N ASP A 203 -9.91 3.04 -13.29
CA ASP A 203 -11.22 2.47 -13.51
C ASP A 203 -11.38 1.13 -12.77
N PRO A 204 -12.49 0.92 -12.06
CA PRO A 204 -12.74 -0.30 -11.33
C PRO A 204 -12.77 -1.55 -12.22
N ILE A 205 -12.16 -2.62 -11.75
CA ILE A 205 -12.28 -3.94 -12.36
C ILE A 205 -13.48 -4.65 -11.72
N MET A 206 -14.52 -4.86 -12.53
CA MET A 206 -15.73 -5.53 -12.09
C MET A 206 -15.50 -7.04 -11.94
N PRO A 207 -16.24 -7.75 -11.04
CA PRO A 207 -16.14 -9.18 -10.90
C PRO A 207 -16.56 -9.94 -12.17
N GLY A 208 -16.10 -11.18 -12.30
CA GLY A 208 -16.47 -12.09 -13.40
C GLY A 208 -15.32 -12.43 -14.35
N LEU A 209 -14.11 -11.91 -14.13
CA LEU A 209 -12.92 -12.28 -14.91
C LEU A 209 -12.25 -13.53 -14.32
N GLY A 210 -11.72 -14.38 -15.20
CA GLY A 210 -10.84 -15.47 -14.78
C GLY A 210 -9.60 -14.94 -14.04
N LYS A 211 -9.00 -15.78 -13.18
CA LYS A 211 -7.89 -15.38 -12.31
C LYS A 211 -6.73 -14.72 -13.09
N ASP A 212 -6.29 -15.34 -14.15
CA ASP A 212 -5.10 -14.87 -14.89
C ASP A 212 -5.44 -13.58 -15.65
N GLU A 213 -6.58 -13.52 -16.33
CA GLU A 213 -7.08 -12.32 -16.99
C GLU A 213 -7.25 -11.14 -16.02
N PHE A 214 -7.78 -11.39 -14.82
CA PHE A 214 -7.92 -10.37 -13.78
C PHE A 214 -6.56 -9.84 -13.32
N LEU A 215 -5.60 -10.75 -13.05
CA LEU A 215 -4.28 -10.35 -12.57
C LEU A 215 -3.48 -9.59 -13.63
N ASP A 216 -3.61 -9.98 -14.90
CA ASP A 216 -3.00 -9.27 -16.02
C ASP A 216 -3.60 -7.87 -16.17
N LYS A 217 -4.93 -7.76 -16.20
CA LYS A 217 -5.63 -6.47 -16.27
C LYS A 217 -5.29 -5.54 -15.11
N LEU A 218 -5.27 -6.06 -13.87
CA LEU A 218 -4.88 -5.32 -12.68
C LEU A 218 -3.42 -4.86 -12.78
N GLY A 219 -2.54 -5.77 -13.20
CA GLY A 219 -1.12 -5.53 -13.37
C GLY A 219 -0.84 -4.43 -14.40
N ASP A 220 -1.43 -4.56 -15.57
CA ASP A 220 -1.25 -3.59 -16.67
C ASP A 220 -1.78 -2.21 -16.28
N ALA A 221 -2.96 -2.13 -15.66
CA ALA A 221 -3.52 -0.88 -15.20
C ALA A 221 -2.58 -0.16 -14.21
N ILE A 222 -2.09 -0.87 -13.18
CA ILE A 222 -1.24 -0.26 -12.16
C ILE A 222 0.14 0.09 -12.72
N ARG A 223 0.78 -0.82 -13.49
CA ARG A 223 2.14 -0.61 -14.02
C ARG A 223 2.18 0.56 -14.99
N THR A 224 1.35 0.52 -16.03
CA THR A 224 1.32 1.57 -17.07
C THR A 224 1.10 2.95 -16.47
N ASN A 225 0.14 3.08 -15.56
CA ASN A 225 -0.14 4.38 -14.95
C ASN A 225 0.92 4.78 -13.92
N THR A 226 1.53 3.84 -13.21
CA THR A 226 2.66 4.14 -12.31
C THR A 226 3.86 4.64 -13.08
N ASP A 227 4.21 4.00 -14.20
CA ASP A 227 5.35 4.41 -15.06
C ASP A 227 5.12 5.81 -15.62
N ARG A 228 3.92 6.11 -16.10
CA ARG A 228 3.54 7.46 -16.54
C ARG A 228 3.69 8.49 -15.40
N LEU A 229 3.24 8.18 -14.19
CA LEU A 229 3.39 9.08 -13.04
C LEU A 229 4.85 9.26 -12.62
N ILE A 230 5.70 8.24 -12.80
CA ILE A 230 7.15 8.31 -12.57
C ILE A 230 7.79 9.25 -13.61
N GLU A 231 7.42 9.14 -14.88
CA GLU A 231 7.89 10.03 -15.96
C GLU A 231 7.47 11.48 -15.72
N GLU A 232 6.20 11.73 -15.37
CA GLU A 232 5.70 13.06 -15.00
C GLU A 232 6.51 13.64 -13.82
N GLY A 233 6.75 12.83 -12.79
CA GLY A 233 7.54 13.23 -11.64
C GLY A 233 9.00 13.50 -11.95
N GLY A 234 9.59 12.73 -12.86
CA GLY A 234 10.96 12.94 -13.37
C GLY A 234 11.07 14.22 -14.19
N ALA A 235 10.13 14.51 -15.06
CA ALA A 235 10.06 15.75 -15.83
C ALA A 235 9.94 16.98 -14.88
N TRP A 236 9.12 16.86 -13.84
CA TRP A 236 9.02 17.90 -12.80
C TRP A 236 10.36 18.13 -12.10
N ASP A 237 11.09 17.07 -11.75
CA ASP A 237 12.41 17.15 -11.09
C ASP A 237 13.42 17.90 -11.95
N VAL A 238 13.49 17.58 -13.25
CA VAL A 238 14.38 18.28 -14.19
C VAL A 238 14.03 19.77 -14.25
N ALA A 239 12.76 20.12 -14.36
CA ALA A 239 12.28 21.50 -14.44
C ALA A 239 12.58 22.31 -13.16
N HIS A 240 12.72 21.64 -11.99
CA HIS A 240 12.92 22.28 -10.69
C HIS A 240 14.32 22.04 -10.09
N GLY A 241 15.24 21.44 -10.86
CA GLY A 241 16.62 21.18 -10.43
C GLY A 241 16.71 20.19 -9.25
N VAL A 242 15.77 19.27 -9.13
CA VAL A 242 15.79 18.22 -8.09
C VAL A 242 16.65 17.06 -8.59
N VAL A 243 17.81 16.85 -7.96
CA VAL A 243 18.69 15.72 -8.27
C VAL A 243 18.39 14.58 -7.30
N ARG A 244 18.01 13.43 -7.85
CA ARG A 244 17.86 12.18 -7.12
C ARG A 244 19.01 11.26 -7.47
N PRO A 245 19.60 10.51 -6.51
CA PRO A 245 20.51 9.44 -6.86
C PRO A 245 19.77 8.46 -7.77
N ILE A 246 20.40 8.08 -8.87
CA ILE A 246 19.88 7.02 -9.75
C ILE A 246 19.99 5.74 -8.92
N SER A 247 18.86 5.18 -8.52
CA SER A 247 18.84 3.80 -8.05
C SER A 247 19.15 2.94 -9.28
N ASP A 248 20.29 2.24 -9.27
CA ASP A 248 20.60 1.29 -10.33
C ASP A 248 19.36 0.41 -10.56
N PRO A 249 18.95 0.22 -11.84
CA PRO A 249 17.89 -0.72 -12.14
C PRO A 249 18.27 -2.07 -11.53
N ALA A 250 17.33 -2.71 -10.83
CA ALA A 250 17.58 -4.05 -10.30
C ALA A 250 18.11 -4.93 -11.44
N PRO A 251 19.18 -5.72 -11.23
CA PRO A 251 19.66 -6.62 -12.27
C PRO A 251 18.48 -7.48 -12.72
N GLU A 252 18.22 -7.48 -14.02
CA GLU A 252 17.23 -8.36 -14.63
C GLU A 252 17.45 -9.76 -14.08
N ALA A 253 16.40 -10.36 -13.50
CA ALA A 253 16.46 -11.73 -13.04
C ALA A 253 16.72 -12.61 -14.27
N VAL A 254 17.99 -12.97 -14.45
CA VAL A 254 18.41 -13.94 -15.48
C VAL A 254 17.61 -15.21 -15.18
N GLY A 255 16.68 -15.52 -16.07
CA GLY A 255 15.87 -16.70 -15.98
C GLY A 255 16.74 -17.92 -15.75
N SER A 256 16.59 -18.56 -14.58
CA SER A 256 17.14 -19.89 -14.36
C SER A 256 16.37 -20.84 -15.26
N ALA A 257 16.91 -21.03 -16.47
CA ALA A 257 16.57 -22.17 -17.28
C ALA A 257 17.02 -23.41 -16.50
N SER A 258 16.07 -24.12 -15.92
CA SER A 258 16.29 -25.46 -15.39
C SER A 258 16.74 -26.35 -16.55
N ALA A 259 18.03 -26.66 -16.60
CA ALA A 259 18.56 -27.72 -17.43
C ALA A 259 18.01 -29.03 -16.87
N ASP A 260 17.01 -29.53 -17.56
CA ASP A 260 16.54 -30.92 -17.43
C ASP A 260 17.59 -31.81 -18.08
N THR A 261 18.55 -32.32 -17.28
CA THR A 261 19.44 -33.41 -17.70
C THR A 261 18.76 -34.73 -17.33
N GLY A 262 17.97 -35.23 -18.27
CA GLY A 262 17.62 -36.63 -18.29
C GLY A 262 18.87 -37.50 -18.30
N THR A 263 19.01 -38.37 -17.31
CA THR A 263 19.88 -39.53 -17.38
C THR A 263 19.07 -40.75 -17.06
N SER A 264 18.80 -41.51 -18.14
CA SER A 264 18.36 -42.89 -18.08
C SER A 264 19.51 -43.77 -17.54
N GLN A 265 19.29 -44.54 -16.51
CA GLN A 265 19.61 -45.96 -16.36
C GLN A 265 18.86 -46.53 -15.16
#